data_0a38a8b2b8976679b21c6567553288fa
#
_entry.id   0a38a8b2b8976679b21c6567553288fa
#
_cell.length_a   1.000
_cell.length_b   1.000
_cell.length_c   1.000
_cell.angle_alpha   90.00
_cell.angle_beta   90.00
_cell.angle_gamma   90.00
#
_symmetry.space_group_name_H-M   'P 1'
#
loop_
_entity.id
_entity.type
_entity.pdbx_description
1 polymer ?
#
loop_
_entity_poly.entity_id
_entity_poly.type
_entity_poly.pdbx_seq_one_letter_code
_entity_poly.pdbx_strand_id
1 'polypeptide(L)' 'MAQVYVELLYAGKRTWSQVPDSLKREVRSILKNDVARGYITPERYEEITGEPYVA' A
#
# COMPACT_ATOMS: atom_id res chain seq x y z
N MET A 1 0.13 -13.61 1.60
CA MET A 1 -0.72 -12.85 2.53
C MET A 1 -0.65 -11.35 2.28
N ALA A 2 0.52 -10.82 1.93
CA ALA A 2 0.65 -9.38 1.66
C ALA A 2 -0.30 -8.92 0.54
N GLN A 3 -0.47 -9.70 -0.51
CA GLN A 3 -1.36 -9.35 -1.61
C GLN A 3 -2.82 -9.17 -1.15
N VAL A 4 -3.25 -9.98 -0.20
CA VAL A 4 -4.60 -9.88 0.36
C VAL A 4 -4.79 -8.53 1.04
N TYR A 5 -3.78 -8.10 1.81
CA TYR A 5 -3.85 -6.79 2.46
C TYR A 5 -3.84 -5.65 1.45
N VAL A 6 -3.08 -5.77 0.38
CA VAL A 6 -3.08 -4.76 -0.68
C VAL A 6 -4.49 -4.59 -1.25
N GLU A 7 -5.16 -5.71 -1.55
CA GLU A 7 -6.52 -5.65 -2.07
C GLU A 7 -7.50 -5.05 -1.08
N LEU A 8 -7.36 -5.40 0.20
CA LEU A 8 -8.21 -4.83 1.25
C LEU A 8 -8.00 -3.33 1.41
N LEU A 9 -6.76 -2.88 1.28
CA LEU A 9 -6.45 -1.46 1.34
C LEU A 9 -7.05 -0.72 0.15
N TYR A 10 -6.98 -1.28 -1.05
CA TYR A 10 -7.58 -0.66 -2.22
C TYR A 10 -9.10 -0.60 -2.11
N ALA A 11 -9.70 -1.61 -1.49
CA ALA A 11 -11.14 -1.65 -1.30
C ALA A 11 -11.63 -0.81 -0.12
N GLY A 12 -10.72 -0.25 0.67
CA GLY A 12 -11.08 0.55 1.83
C GLY A 12 -11.58 -0.27 3.01
N LYS A 13 -11.30 -1.58 3.02
CA LYS A 13 -11.78 -2.48 4.07
C LYS A 13 -10.79 -2.63 5.23
N ARG A 14 -9.57 -2.15 5.03
CA ARG A 14 -8.53 -2.12 6.07
C ARG A 14 -7.78 -0.81 5.95
N THR A 15 -7.25 -0.36 7.08
CA THR A 15 -6.38 0.82 7.10
C THR A 15 -4.94 0.36 7.22
N TRP A 16 -4.01 1.26 6.92
CA TRP A 16 -2.58 0.96 7.01
C TRP A 16 -2.20 0.48 8.42
N SER A 17 -2.79 1.09 9.45
CA SER A 17 -2.49 0.71 10.84
C SER A 17 -2.95 -0.71 11.18
N GLN A 18 -3.86 -1.27 10.40
CA GLN A 18 -4.35 -2.63 10.62
C GLN A 18 -3.49 -3.69 9.92
N VAL A 19 -2.53 -3.27 9.10
CA VAL A 19 -1.60 -4.20 8.48
C VAL A 19 -0.57 -4.63 9.52
N PRO A 20 -0.36 -5.93 9.73
CA PRO A 20 0.66 -6.39 10.68
C PRO A 20 2.03 -5.85 10.31
N ASP A 21 2.81 -5.46 11.33
CA ASP A 21 4.14 -4.90 11.10
C ASP A 21 5.02 -5.84 10.29
N SER A 22 4.89 -7.15 10.51
CA SER A 22 5.67 -8.14 9.77
C SER A 22 5.36 -8.14 8.27
N LEU A 23 4.19 -7.65 7.88
CA LEU A 23 3.78 -7.60 6.47
C LEU A 23 3.90 -6.21 5.86
N LYS A 24 4.07 -5.18 6.68
CA LYS A 24 4.10 -3.79 6.17
C LYS A 24 5.18 -3.57 5.13
N ARG A 25 6.34 -4.17 5.31
CA ARG A 25 7.43 -4.03 4.34
C ARG A 25 7.04 -4.59 2.98
N GLU A 26 6.46 -5.79 2.97
CA GLU A 26 6.03 -6.40 1.72
C GLU A 26 4.88 -5.62 1.07
N VAL A 27 3.90 -5.23 1.87
CA VAL A 27 2.76 -4.46 1.37
C VAL A 27 3.25 -3.14 0.78
N ARG A 28 4.16 -2.45 1.50
CA ARG A 28 4.73 -1.19 1.00
C ARG A 28 5.44 -1.40 -0.33
N SER A 29 6.21 -2.47 -0.43
CA SER A 29 6.93 -2.79 -1.67
C SER A 29 5.97 -3.01 -2.84
N ILE A 30 4.88 -3.74 -2.61
CA ILE A 30 3.87 -3.97 -3.64
C ILE A 30 3.22 -2.65 -4.05
N LEU A 31 2.85 -1.81 -3.09
CA LEU A 31 2.24 -0.51 -3.39
C LEU A 31 3.18 0.39 -4.18
N LYS A 32 4.47 0.42 -3.81
CA LYS A 32 5.46 1.21 -4.55
C LYS A 32 5.63 0.71 -5.98
N ASN A 33 5.62 -0.60 -6.16
CA ASN A 33 5.69 -1.18 -7.49
C ASN A 33 4.46 -0.80 -8.32
N ASP A 34 3.29 -0.78 -7.69
CA ASP A 34 2.06 -0.38 -8.37
C ASP A 34 2.11 1.09 -8.81
N VAL A 35 2.72 1.96 -8.00
CA VAL A 35 2.95 3.35 -8.42
C VAL A 35 3.90 3.39 -9.60
N ALA A 36 5.01 2.65 -9.52
CA ALA A 36 6.04 2.68 -10.56
C ALA A 36 5.50 2.22 -11.91
N ARG A 37 4.57 1.27 -11.92
CA ARG A 37 3.98 0.79 -13.17
C ARG A 37 2.72 1.53 -13.57
N GLY A 38 2.37 2.60 -12.85
CA GLY A 38 1.25 3.46 -13.21
C GLY A 38 -0.11 2.92 -12.83
N TYR A 39 -0.18 1.88 -12.00
CA TYR A 39 -1.45 1.32 -11.57
C TYR A 39 -2.18 2.22 -10.58
N ILE A 40 -1.43 2.88 -9.70
CA ILE A 40 -1.95 3.91 -8.79
C ILE A 40 -1.04 5.13 -8.85
N THR A 41 -1.52 6.26 -8.34
CA THR A 41 -0.73 7.49 -8.30
C THR A 41 0.06 7.59 -6.99
N PRO A 42 1.14 8.40 -6.95
CA PRO A 42 1.82 8.66 -5.68
C PRO A 42 0.89 9.23 -4.62
N GLU A 43 -0.08 10.06 -5.03
CA GLU A 43 -1.05 10.62 -4.10
C GLU A 43 -1.91 9.52 -3.48
N ARG A 44 -2.31 8.53 -4.28
CA ARG A 44 -3.08 7.41 -3.75
C ARG A 44 -2.26 6.59 -2.78
N TYR A 45 -0.97 6.37 -3.07
CA TYR A 45 -0.07 5.70 -2.16
C TYR A 45 -0.02 6.42 -0.80
N GLU A 46 0.08 7.75 -0.83
CA GLU A 46 0.14 8.53 0.40
C GLU A 46 -1.17 8.46 1.17
N GLU A 47 -2.30 8.45 0.48
CA GLU A 47 -3.60 8.28 1.13
C GLU A 47 -3.70 6.93 1.85
N ILE A 48 -3.20 5.88 1.22
CA ILE A 48 -3.30 4.52 1.77
C ILE A 48 -2.36 4.35 2.95
N THR A 49 -1.12 4.79 2.83
CA THR A 49 -0.08 4.51 3.84
C THR A 49 0.10 5.63 4.85
N GLY A 50 -0.34 6.83 4.53
CA GLY A 50 -0.05 8.00 5.35
C GLY A 50 1.41 8.43 5.28
N GLU A 51 2.17 7.88 4.34
CA GLU A 51 3.60 8.17 4.16
C GLU A 51 3.84 8.76 2.79
N PRO A 52 4.79 9.70 2.65
CA PRO A 52 5.13 10.23 1.34
C PRO A 52 5.73 9.13 0.45
N TYR A 53 5.38 9.18 -0.83
CA TYR A 53 5.97 8.25 -1.79
C TYR A 53 7.41 8.68 -2.10
N VAL A 54 8.34 7.77 -1.89
CA VAL A 54 9.75 7.98 -2.22
C VAL A 54 10.14 6.88 -3.21
N ALA A 55 10.51 7.29 -4.41
CA ALA A 55 10.85 6.37 -5.48
C ALA A 55 12.14 5.60 -5.19
#